data_afa06e1d68524de057150cdd061363c2
#
_entry.id   afa06e1d68524de057150cdd061363c2
#
_cell.length_a   1.000
_cell.length_b   1.000
_cell.length_c   1.000
_cell.angle_alpha   90.00
_cell.angle_beta   90.00
_cell.angle_gamma   90.00
#
_symmetry.space_group_name_H-M   'P 1'
#
loop_
_entity.id
_entity.type
_entity.pdbx_description
1 polymer ?
#
loop_
_entity_poly.entity_id
_entity_poly.type
_entity_poly.pdbx_seq_one_letter_code
_entity_poly.pdbx_strand_id
1 'polypeptide(L)'
;RRDELPTIRQMPRESRFFPYRFGQALWAYIGGTYGDDAVIQIYRRSLRVGFEGAIEQVLGLSTDTLSVRWTEKVAEEYLPIMEGRNAPADDGNLILAPSTGSGTTNISPSISPDGRYVAFLSEKDLFSVDLYMAEVATGRVIRKLSSASSDPHIEALRYIDSSGTWSPDSRQFAYVVSAEGDNQIVITNTDNGQVQRRIAFDQIGAVSNPAWSPDGRYLAFS
;
A
#
# COMPACT_ATOMS: atom_id res chain seq x y z
N ARG A 1 -2.01 -15.28 -1.08
CA ARG A 1 -2.82 -15.41 0.13
C ARG A 1 -4.32 -15.22 -0.07
N ARG A 2 -4.76 -14.83 -1.20
CA ARG A 2 -6.13 -14.87 -1.66
C ARG A 2 -6.09 -15.85 -2.82
N ASP A 3 -6.62 -17.02 -2.62
CA ASP A 3 -6.50 -18.18 -3.51
C ASP A 3 -7.13 -17.96 -4.90
N GLU A 4 -7.40 -16.72 -5.28
CA GLU A 4 -8.05 -16.39 -6.54
C GLU A 4 -7.37 -15.22 -7.22
N LEU A 5 -6.82 -15.48 -8.40
CA LEU A 5 -6.59 -14.44 -9.37
C LEU A 5 -7.95 -13.94 -9.91
N PRO A 6 -8.11 -12.63 -10.13
CA PRO A 6 -9.34 -12.15 -10.75
C PRO A 6 -9.47 -12.65 -12.18
N THR A 7 -10.68 -12.96 -12.60
CA THR A 7 -10.94 -13.07 -14.03
C THR A 7 -10.77 -11.70 -14.70
N ILE A 8 -10.56 -11.70 -16.00
CA ILE A 8 -10.42 -10.46 -16.78
C ILE A 8 -11.65 -9.57 -16.60
N ARG A 9 -12.85 -10.16 -16.48
CA ARG A 9 -14.10 -9.40 -16.28
C ARG A 9 -14.26 -8.84 -14.85
N GLN A 10 -13.66 -9.46 -13.85
CA GLN A 10 -13.73 -9.00 -12.47
C GLN A 10 -12.83 -7.79 -12.20
N MET A 11 -11.67 -7.72 -12.85
CA MET A 11 -10.70 -6.64 -12.61
C MET A 11 -11.29 -5.22 -12.65
N PRO A 12 -12.08 -4.83 -13.67
CA PRO A 12 -12.67 -3.49 -13.73
C PRO A 12 -13.93 -3.31 -12.86
N ARG A 13 -14.54 -4.40 -12.38
CA ARG A 13 -15.85 -4.38 -11.71
C ARG A 13 -15.74 -4.50 -10.18
N GLU A 14 -14.71 -5.13 -9.69
CA GLU A 14 -14.55 -5.41 -8.26
C GLU A 14 -13.36 -4.60 -7.72
N SER A 15 -13.64 -3.59 -6.91
CA SER A 15 -12.63 -2.69 -6.32
C SER A 15 -11.58 -3.39 -5.44
N ARG A 16 -11.88 -4.61 -4.96
CA ARG A 16 -10.92 -5.44 -4.22
C ARG A 16 -9.71 -5.88 -5.05
N PHE A 17 -9.83 -5.84 -6.38
CA PHE A 17 -8.74 -6.13 -7.29
C PHE A 17 -8.11 -4.84 -7.80
N PHE A 18 -6.86 -4.62 -7.47
CA PHE A 18 -6.13 -3.45 -7.93
C PHE A 18 -5.76 -3.62 -9.42
N PRO A 19 -6.41 -2.90 -10.34
CA PRO A 19 -6.37 -3.22 -11.77
C PRO A 19 -4.98 -3.06 -12.38
N TYR A 20 -4.16 -2.13 -11.90
CA TYR A 20 -2.81 -1.93 -12.43
C TYR A 20 -1.92 -3.15 -12.18
N ARG A 21 -1.94 -3.70 -10.97
CA ARG A 21 -1.13 -4.87 -10.60
C ARG A 21 -1.51 -6.11 -11.41
N PHE A 22 -2.80 -6.41 -11.44
CA PHE A 22 -3.29 -7.60 -12.16
C PHE A 22 -3.28 -7.38 -13.67
N GLY A 23 -3.56 -6.17 -14.15
CA GLY A 23 -3.48 -5.80 -15.55
C GLY A 23 -2.05 -5.91 -16.09
N GLN A 24 -1.04 -5.45 -15.34
CA GLN A 24 0.36 -5.64 -15.73
C GLN A 24 0.72 -7.12 -15.89
N ALA A 25 0.32 -7.97 -14.92
CA ALA A 25 0.58 -9.41 -15.00
C ALA A 25 -0.13 -10.07 -16.19
N LEU A 26 -1.37 -9.67 -16.48
CA LEU A 26 -2.10 -10.15 -17.66
C LEU A 26 -1.41 -9.73 -18.97
N TRP A 27 -1.01 -8.46 -19.11
CA TRP A 27 -0.30 -7.99 -20.30
C TRP A 27 1.06 -8.66 -20.47
N ALA A 28 1.80 -8.89 -19.37
CA ALA A 28 3.05 -9.66 -19.41
C ALA A 28 2.81 -11.11 -19.89
N TYR A 29 1.73 -11.75 -19.44
CA TYR A 29 1.32 -13.07 -19.91
C TYR A 29 0.97 -13.08 -21.41
N ILE A 30 0.18 -12.11 -21.88
CA ILE A 30 -0.20 -12.00 -23.28
C ILE A 30 1.04 -11.78 -24.13
N GLY A 31 1.90 -10.83 -23.79
CA GLY A 31 3.15 -10.56 -24.52
C GLY A 31 4.09 -11.77 -24.55
N GLY A 32 4.28 -12.43 -23.40
CA GLY A 32 5.13 -13.60 -23.31
C GLY A 32 4.60 -14.85 -24.04
N THR A 33 3.26 -14.98 -24.17
CA THR A 33 2.63 -16.17 -24.77
C THR A 33 2.30 -15.98 -26.24
N TYR A 34 1.81 -14.80 -26.61
CA TYR A 34 1.28 -14.50 -27.95
C TYR A 34 2.10 -13.46 -28.72
N GLY A 35 3.14 -12.91 -28.09
CA GLY A 35 4.04 -11.91 -28.66
C GLY A 35 3.58 -10.47 -28.41
N ASP A 36 4.52 -9.53 -28.45
CA ASP A 36 4.27 -8.12 -28.22
C ASP A 36 3.32 -7.49 -29.27
N ASP A 37 3.36 -8.00 -30.52
CA ASP A 37 2.42 -7.57 -31.57
C ASP A 37 0.96 -7.84 -31.19
N ALA A 38 0.67 -8.93 -30.47
CA ALA A 38 -0.67 -9.22 -29.99
C ALA A 38 -1.16 -8.14 -28.99
N VAL A 39 -0.27 -7.70 -28.08
CA VAL A 39 -0.56 -6.61 -27.13
C VAL A 39 -0.94 -5.34 -27.88
N ILE A 40 -0.13 -4.94 -28.88
CA ILE A 40 -0.37 -3.73 -29.69
C ILE A 40 -1.68 -3.84 -30.47
N GLN A 41 -1.96 -4.99 -31.07
CA GLN A 41 -3.17 -5.21 -31.84
C GLN A 41 -4.44 -5.20 -30.96
N ILE A 42 -4.39 -5.85 -29.79
CA ILE A 42 -5.50 -5.81 -28.83
C ILE A 42 -5.77 -4.38 -28.41
N TYR A 43 -4.74 -3.61 -28.03
CA TYR A 43 -4.91 -2.20 -27.65
C TYR A 43 -5.57 -1.38 -28.74
N ARG A 44 -5.08 -1.46 -29.99
CA ARG A 44 -5.63 -0.69 -31.13
C ARG A 44 -7.06 -1.08 -31.46
N ARG A 45 -7.40 -2.37 -31.40
CA ARG A 45 -8.75 -2.86 -31.73
C ARG A 45 -9.74 -2.58 -30.63
N SER A 46 -9.30 -2.57 -29.36
CA SER A 46 -10.18 -2.31 -28.21
C SER A 46 -10.86 -0.94 -28.27
N LEU A 47 -10.25 0.03 -28.94
CA LEU A 47 -10.85 1.35 -29.17
C LEU A 47 -12.10 1.32 -30.07
N ARG A 48 -12.29 0.24 -30.85
CA ARG A 48 -13.42 0.10 -31.79
C ARG A 48 -14.41 -0.96 -31.34
N VAL A 49 -13.94 -2.09 -30.85
CA VAL A 49 -14.78 -3.25 -30.54
C VAL A 49 -14.83 -3.62 -29.07
N GLY A 50 -14.23 -2.78 -28.22
CA GLY A 50 -14.07 -3.07 -26.79
C GLY A 50 -12.99 -4.13 -26.53
N PHE A 51 -12.62 -4.29 -25.26
CA PHE A 51 -11.50 -5.16 -24.87
C PHE A 51 -11.79 -6.65 -25.14
N GLU A 52 -12.99 -7.13 -24.81
CA GLU A 52 -13.39 -8.52 -25.03
C GLU A 52 -13.37 -8.88 -26.52
N GLY A 53 -13.98 -8.04 -27.36
CA GLY A 53 -13.98 -8.24 -28.81
C GLY A 53 -12.59 -8.17 -29.44
N ALA A 54 -11.69 -7.35 -28.90
CA ALA A 54 -10.32 -7.27 -29.37
C ALA A 54 -9.53 -8.54 -29.04
N ILE A 55 -9.70 -9.09 -27.85
CA ILE A 55 -9.11 -10.38 -27.47
C ILE A 55 -9.57 -11.50 -28.41
N GLU A 56 -10.86 -11.58 -28.64
CA GLU A 56 -11.43 -12.60 -29.53
C GLU A 56 -10.91 -12.48 -30.95
N GLN A 57 -10.84 -11.26 -31.50
CA GLN A 57 -10.34 -11.03 -32.88
C GLN A 57 -8.84 -11.26 -33.02
N VAL A 58 -8.03 -11.00 -32.01
CA VAL A 58 -6.57 -11.12 -32.09
C VAL A 58 -6.08 -12.49 -31.67
N LEU A 59 -6.62 -13.03 -30.59
CA LEU A 59 -6.15 -14.30 -30.02
C LEU A 59 -7.01 -15.50 -30.42
N GLY A 60 -8.20 -15.27 -30.98
CA GLY A 60 -9.18 -16.33 -31.26
C GLY A 60 -9.74 -16.99 -30.00
N LEU A 61 -9.71 -16.30 -28.85
CA LEU A 61 -10.10 -16.83 -27.54
C LEU A 61 -11.14 -15.90 -26.89
N SER A 62 -12.06 -16.49 -26.12
CA SER A 62 -12.88 -15.70 -25.21
C SER A 62 -12.07 -15.19 -24.02
N THR A 63 -12.51 -14.10 -23.40
CA THR A 63 -11.89 -13.60 -22.16
C THR A 63 -11.95 -14.59 -21.01
N ASP A 64 -12.95 -15.46 -20.98
CA ASP A 64 -13.09 -16.54 -19.98
C ASP A 64 -12.00 -17.59 -20.19
N THR A 65 -11.82 -18.05 -21.44
CA THR A 65 -10.73 -18.98 -21.78
C THR A 65 -9.36 -18.39 -21.50
N LEU A 66 -9.16 -17.12 -21.84
CA LEU A 66 -7.90 -16.43 -21.55
C LEU A 66 -7.65 -16.32 -20.04
N SER A 67 -8.68 -16.05 -19.23
CA SER A 67 -8.59 -16.01 -17.77
C SER A 67 -8.13 -17.36 -17.19
N VAL A 68 -8.72 -18.45 -17.66
CA VAL A 68 -8.34 -19.81 -17.22
C VAL A 68 -6.88 -20.10 -17.56
N ARG A 69 -6.47 -19.90 -18.82
CA ARG A 69 -5.09 -20.14 -19.26
C ARG A 69 -4.07 -19.29 -18.50
N TRP A 70 -4.41 -18.04 -18.24
CA TRP A 70 -3.57 -17.14 -17.44
C TRP A 70 -3.42 -17.64 -16.01
N THR A 71 -4.51 -18.04 -15.36
CA THR A 71 -4.49 -18.61 -14.01
C THR A 71 -3.66 -19.89 -13.93
N GLU A 72 -3.85 -20.79 -14.90
CA GLU A 72 -3.07 -22.04 -15.00
C GLU A 72 -1.58 -21.74 -15.17
N LYS A 73 -1.22 -20.79 -16.06
CA LYS A 73 0.18 -20.42 -16.28
C LYS A 73 0.83 -19.78 -15.06
N VAL A 74 0.12 -18.92 -14.35
CA VAL A 74 0.61 -18.35 -13.10
C VAL A 74 0.78 -19.43 -12.02
N ALA A 75 -0.16 -20.36 -11.93
CA ALA A 75 -0.03 -21.49 -10.99
C ALA A 75 1.16 -22.38 -11.32
N GLU A 76 1.34 -22.74 -12.58
CA GLU A 76 2.50 -23.53 -13.05
C GLU A 76 3.84 -22.87 -12.71
N GLU A 77 3.93 -21.55 -12.87
CA GLU A 77 5.17 -20.80 -12.65
C GLU A 77 5.47 -20.60 -11.16
N TYR A 78 4.47 -20.27 -10.36
CA TYR A 78 4.67 -19.79 -8.99
C TYR A 78 4.43 -20.84 -7.90
N LEU A 79 3.58 -21.85 -8.11
CA LEU A 79 3.34 -22.87 -7.09
C LEU A 79 4.61 -23.64 -6.71
N PRO A 80 5.50 -24.05 -7.66
CA PRO A 80 6.74 -24.72 -7.29
C PRO A 80 7.68 -23.84 -6.45
N ILE A 81 7.67 -22.53 -6.69
CA ILE A 81 8.49 -21.58 -5.92
C ILE A 81 7.98 -21.44 -4.48
N MET A 82 6.69 -21.68 -4.27
CA MET A 82 6.06 -21.59 -2.95
C MET A 82 6.15 -22.88 -2.14
N GLU A 83 6.50 -24.01 -2.79
CA GLU A 83 6.71 -25.27 -2.09
C GLU A 83 7.82 -25.16 -1.04
N GLY A 84 7.53 -25.60 0.18
CA GLY A 84 8.46 -25.53 1.31
C GLY A 84 8.63 -24.15 1.93
N ARG A 85 7.83 -23.15 1.52
CA ARG A 85 7.78 -21.84 2.17
C ARG A 85 6.57 -21.75 3.11
N ASN A 86 6.83 -21.31 4.32
CA ASN A 86 5.80 -21.04 5.29
C ASN A 86 4.92 -19.87 4.86
N ALA A 87 3.63 -19.91 5.18
CA ALA A 87 2.83 -18.71 5.13
C ALA A 87 3.29 -17.74 6.25
N PRO A 88 3.22 -16.40 6.04
CA PRO A 88 3.59 -15.48 7.11
C PRO A 88 2.81 -15.67 8.42
N ALA A 89 1.63 -16.31 8.36
CA ALA A 89 0.86 -16.67 9.56
C ALA A 89 1.50 -17.84 10.35
N ASP A 90 2.37 -18.63 9.70
CA ASP A 90 3.08 -19.72 10.35
C ASP A 90 4.33 -19.22 11.08
N ASP A 91 4.89 -18.09 10.63
CA ASP A 91 6.15 -17.51 11.15
C ASP A 91 5.93 -16.26 12.01
N GLY A 92 4.71 -15.72 12.04
CA GLY A 92 4.42 -14.47 12.77
C GLY A 92 2.96 -14.29 13.14
N ASN A 93 2.72 -13.46 14.16
CA ASN A 93 1.39 -13.12 14.58
C ASN A 93 0.83 -11.95 13.74
N LEU A 94 -0.43 -12.07 13.33
CA LEU A 94 -1.15 -10.98 12.68
C LEU A 94 -1.55 -9.93 13.73
N ILE A 95 -0.88 -8.77 13.70
CA ILE A 95 -1.13 -7.68 14.66
C ILE A 95 -2.31 -6.82 14.19
N LEU A 96 -2.30 -6.40 12.92
CA LEU A 96 -3.27 -5.44 12.37
C LEU A 96 -4.26 -6.15 11.44
N ALA A 97 -5.52 -6.14 11.81
CA ALA A 97 -6.61 -6.72 11.04
C ALA A 97 -7.92 -5.96 11.35
N PRO A 98 -8.97 -6.07 10.49
CA PRO A 98 -10.28 -5.52 10.82
C PRO A 98 -10.83 -6.01 12.17
N SER A 99 -10.53 -7.25 12.54
CA SER A 99 -10.91 -7.83 13.85
C SER A 99 -10.24 -7.16 15.06
N THR A 100 -9.10 -6.47 14.88
CA THR A 100 -8.42 -5.69 15.92
C THR A 100 -8.73 -4.20 15.84
N GLY A 101 -9.63 -3.81 14.95
CA GLY A 101 -10.10 -2.43 14.79
C GLY A 101 -9.27 -1.58 13.84
N SER A 102 -8.36 -2.18 13.04
CA SER A 102 -7.71 -1.52 11.91
C SER A 102 -8.54 -1.65 10.63
N GLY A 103 -8.13 -0.97 9.56
CA GLY A 103 -8.73 -1.14 8.23
C GLY A 103 -8.37 -2.46 7.55
N THR A 104 -8.93 -2.68 6.38
CA THR A 104 -8.60 -3.83 5.51
C THR A 104 -7.23 -3.64 4.87
N THR A 105 -6.83 -2.39 4.62
CA THR A 105 -5.52 -2.01 4.10
C THR A 105 -4.73 -1.31 5.20
N ASN A 106 -3.61 -1.92 5.60
CA ASN A 106 -2.67 -1.35 6.55
C ASN A 106 -1.28 -1.39 5.93
N ILE A 107 -0.61 -0.25 5.83
CA ILE A 107 0.67 -0.10 5.13
C ILE A 107 1.71 0.63 5.98
N SER A 108 2.98 0.48 5.59
CA SER A 108 4.13 1.17 6.19
C SER A 108 4.19 1.04 7.72
N PRO A 109 4.11 -0.17 8.31
CA PRO A 109 4.18 -0.33 9.75
C PRO A 109 5.58 0.02 10.28
N SER A 110 5.61 0.72 11.41
CA SER A 110 6.83 1.08 12.15
C SER A 110 6.64 0.74 13.62
N ILE A 111 7.45 -0.17 14.14
CA ILE A 111 7.38 -0.59 15.56
C ILE A 111 8.20 0.38 16.42
N SER A 112 7.65 0.75 17.58
CA SER A 112 8.36 1.59 18.54
C SER A 112 9.61 0.90 19.09
N PRO A 113 10.68 1.64 19.44
CA PRO A 113 11.91 1.06 19.99
C PRO A 113 11.72 0.17 21.22
N ASP A 114 10.71 0.44 22.05
CA ASP A 114 10.34 -0.37 23.21
C ASP A 114 9.50 -1.62 22.85
N GLY A 115 9.13 -1.79 21.58
CA GLY A 115 8.34 -2.93 21.08
C GLY A 115 6.85 -2.91 21.45
N ARG A 116 6.35 -1.87 22.12
CA ARG A 116 4.97 -1.83 22.65
C ARG A 116 3.95 -1.37 21.64
N TYR A 117 4.34 -0.54 20.71
CA TYR A 117 3.43 0.12 19.77
C TYR A 117 3.86 -0.08 18.33
N VAL A 118 2.90 -0.03 17.42
CA VAL A 118 3.12 0.05 15.98
C VAL A 118 2.37 1.27 15.45
N ALA A 119 3.08 2.16 14.76
CA ALA A 119 2.50 3.21 13.94
C ALA A 119 2.30 2.68 12.53
N PHE A 120 1.19 3.01 11.89
CA PHE A 120 0.85 2.52 10.56
C PHE A 120 -0.17 3.42 9.89
N LEU A 121 -0.19 3.37 8.58
CA LEU A 121 -1.20 4.05 7.75
C LEU A 121 -2.34 3.08 7.44
N SER A 122 -3.57 3.55 7.55
CA SER A 122 -4.76 2.72 7.35
C SER A 122 -5.90 3.50 6.72
N GLU A 123 -6.68 2.80 5.89
CA GLU A 123 -7.98 3.23 5.38
C GLU A 123 -9.14 2.89 6.33
N LYS A 124 -8.86 2.78 7.64
CA LYS A 124 -9.85 2.43 8.66
C LYS A 124 -11.07 3.36 8.63
N ASP A 125 -10.84 4.65 8.48
CA ASP A 125 -11.90 5.63 8.30
C ASP A 125 -12.19 5.80 6.81
N LEU A 126 -13.46 5.77 6.44
CA LEU A 126 -13.89 5.87 5.05
C LEU A 126 -13.33 7.14 4.38
N PHE A 127 -12.85 6.98 3.16
CA PHE A 127 -12.35 8.03 2.26
C PHE A 127 -11.00 8.66 2.60
N SER A 128 -10.27 8.19 3.61
CA SER A 128 -8.93 8.69 3.93
C SER A 128 -7.97 7.59 4.34
N VAL A 129 -6.69 7.80 4.03
CA VAL A 129 -5.60 7.03 4.62
C VAL A 129 -5.00 7.90 5.71
N ASP A 130 -5.12 7.47 6.94
CA ASP A 130 -4.70 8.22 8.11
C ASP A 130 -3.63 7.46 8.90
N LEU A 131 -2.88 8.18 9.73
CA LEU A 131 -1.84 7.62 10.57
C LEU A 131 -2.41 7.21 11.93
N TYR A 132 -2.27 5.93 12.25
CA TYR A 132 -2.74 5.34 13.50
C TYR A 132 -1.61 4.73 14.31
N MET A 133 -1.90 4.51 15.58
CA MET A 133 -1.07 3.75 16.51
C MET A 133 -1.88 2.62 17.14
N ALA A 134 -1.31 1.41 17.17
CA ALA A 134 -1.89 0.26 17.84
C ALA A 134 -0.89 -0.34 18.83
N GLU A 135 -1.42 -1.05 19.82
CA GLU A 135 -0.65 -1.85 20.75
C GLU A 135 -0.22 -3.17 20.09
N VAL A 136 1.08 -3.48 20.13
CA VAL A 136 1.63 -4.68 19.46
C VAL A 136 1.05 -5.97 20.06
N ALA A 137 0.92 -6.02 21.40
CA ALA A 137 0.46 -7.22 22.09
C ALA A 137 -0.96 -7.65 21.75
N THR A 138 -1.84 -6.70 21.46
CA THR A 138 -3.28 -6.95 21.22
C THR A 138 -3.75 -6.63 19.80
N GLY A 139 -2.97 -5.87 19.06
CA GLY A 139 -3.36 -5.30 17.75
C GLY A 139 -4.43 -4.20 17.86
N ARG A 140 -4.87 -3.85 19.08
CA ARG A 140 -5.92 -2.84 19.29
C ARG A 140 -5.42 -1.46 18.89
N VAL A 141 -6.14 -0.81 17.99
CA VAL A 141 -5.88 0.60 17.63
C VAL A 141 -6.24 1.48 18.82
N ILE A 142 -5.24 2.19 19.34
CA ILE A 142 -5.37 3.01 20.55
C ILE A 142 -5.47 4.51 20.23
N ARG A 143 -4.95 4.92 19.06
CA ARG A 143 -4.92 6.34 18.72
C ARG A 143 -4.81 6.58 17.22
N LYS A 144 -5.44 7.65 16.76
CA LYS A 144 -5.16 8.32 15.50
C LYS A 144 -4.12 9.40 15.75
N LEU A 145 -2.96 9.31 15.11
CA LEU A 145 -1.86 10.26 15.30
C LEU A 145 -2.01 11.46 14.38
N SER A 146 -2.51 11.26 13.17
CA SER A 146 -2.76 12.34 12.22
C SER A 146 -3.82 11.95 11.18
N SER A 147 -4.52 12.96 10.67
CA SER A 147 -5.51 12.82 9.63
C SER A 147 -5.54 14.07 8.74
N ALA A 148 -5.44 13.85 7.44
CA ALA A 148 -5.62 14.92 6.46
C ALA A 148 -7.06 15.51 6.49
N SER A 149 -8.05 14.69 6.87
CA SER A 149 -9.45 15.13 6.91
C SER A 149 -9.82 15.95 8.16
N SER A 150 -9.03 15.90 9.22
CA SER A 150 -9.33 16.55 10.50
C SER A 150 -8.34 17.66 10.90
N ASP A 151 -7.20 17.75 10.25
CA ASP A 151 -6.21 18.81 10.46
C ASP A 151 -6.23 19.76 9.25
N PRO A 152 -6.72 21.02 9.41
CA PRO A 152 -6.80 21.97 8.31
C PRO A 152 -5.45 22.40 7.73
N HIS A 153 -4.35 22.07 8.42
CA HIS A 153 -2.99 22.35 7.97
C HIS A 153 -2.34 21.14 7.28
N ILE A 154 -3.08 20.06 7.00
CA ILE A 154 -2.57 18.88 6.31
C ILE A 154 -3.44 18.63 5.07
N GLU A 155 -2.86 18.79 3.90
CA GLU A 155 -3.51 18.48 2.62
C GLU A 155 -3.45 16.99 2.30
N ALA A 156 -2.31 16.34 2.61
CA ALA A 156 -2.12 14.91 2.42
C ALA A 156 -1.01 14.35 3.33
N LEU A 157 -1.13 13.07 3.67
CA LEU A 157 -0.03 12.31 4.25
C LEU A 157 0.85 11.75 3.13
N ARG A 158 2.16 11.90 3.26
CA ARG A 158 3.14 11.34 2.31
C ARG A 158 3.47 9.90 2.70
N TYR A 159 2.59 8.98 2.33
CA TYR A 159 2.62 7.58 2.76
C TYR A 159 3.34 6.62 1.80
N ILE A 160 3.76 7.08 0.61
CA ILE A 160 4.35 6.21 -0.41
C ILE A 160 5.68 5.64 0.07
N ASP A 161 6.46 6.44 0.79
CA ASP A 161 7.80 6.07 1.21
C ASP A 161 7.83 5.46 2.62
N SER A 162 7.15 6.09 3.58
CA SER A 162 7.18 5.68 4.99
C SER A 162 6.00 6.24 5.78
N SER A 163 5.57 5.54 6.83
CA SER A 163 4.64 6.13 7.81
C SER A 163 5.31 7.20 8.68
N GLY A 164 6.62 7.15 8.81
CA GLY A 164 7.43 8.01 9.69
C GLY A 164 8.38 7.21 10.58
N THR A 165 8.90 7.85 11.63
CA THR A 165 9.92 7.31 12.52
C THR A 165 9.64 7.63 13.98
N TRP A 166 9.96 6.68 14.88
CA TRP A 166 9.89 6.85 16.32
C TRP A 166 11.15 7.53 16.89
N SER A 167 10.96 8.38 17.90
CA SER A 167 12.07 8.80 18.73
C SER A 167 12.62 7.61 19.54
N PRO A 168 13.91 7.60 19.90
CA PRO A 168 14.54 6.48 20.65
C PRO A 168 13.85 6.12 21.97
N ASP A 169 13.19 7.09 22.60
CA ASP A 169 12.43 6.92 23.85
C ASP A 169 10.97 6.49 23.64
N SER A 170 10.56 6.25 22.38
CA SER A 170 9.20 5.85 21.99
C SER A 170 8.09 6.88 22.30
N ARG A 171 8.43 8.12 22.68
CA ARG A 171 7.46 9.13 23.10
C ARG A 171 7.03 10.08 22.00
N GLN A 172 7.75 10.09 20.87
CA GLN A 172 7.46 10.95 19.74
C GLN A 172 7.43 10.14 18.44
N PHE A 173 6.62 10.59 17.51
CA PHE A 173 6.60 10.06 16.16
C PHE A 173 6.69 11.21 15.16
N ALA A 174 7.68 11.14 14.25
CA ALA A 174 7.89 12.13 13.21
C ALA A 174 7.44 11.56 11.85
N TYR A 175 6.67 12.32 11.09
CA TYR A 175 6.14 11.94 9.78
C TYR A 175 6.06 13.14 8.85
N VAL A 176 5.92 12.89 7.55
CA VAL A 176 5.87 13.91 6.52
C VAL A 176 4.43 14.14 6.09
N VAL A 177 4.06 15.42 5.97
CA VAL A 177 2.77 15.86 5.44
C VAL A 177 2.99 16.82 4.27
N SER A 178 2.02 16.90 3.37
CA SER A 178 1.88 18.03 2.44
C SER A 178 0.98 19.07 3.06
N ALA A 179 1.44 20.29 3.15
CA ALA A 179 0.73 21.40 3.75
C ALA A 179 1.12 22.71 3.04
N GLU A 180 0.12 23.50 2.64
CA GLU A 180 0.32 24.80 1.99
C GLU A 180 1.19 24.70 0.70
N GLY A 181 1.09 23.56 0.00
CA GLY A 181 1.86 23.31 -1.23
C GLY A 181 3.27 22.76 -1.00
N ASP A 182 3.77 22.70 0.23
CA ASP A 182 5.11 22.23 0.59
C ASP A 182 5.05 20.99 1.50
N ASN A 183 6.18 20.30 1.62
CA ASN A 183 6.32 19.21 2.56
C ASN A 183 6.83 19.73 3.91
N GLN A 184 6.20 19.25 4.97
CA GLN A 184 6.58 19.56 6.35
C GLN A 184 6.81 18.28 7.13
N ILE A 185 7.74 18.31 8.10
CA ILE A 185 7.86 17.24 9.09
C ILE A 185 7.05 17.63 10.32
N VAL A 186 6.13 16.76 10.71
CA VAL A 186 5.33 16.89 11.93
C VAL A 186 5.85 15.94 12.98
N ILE A 187 6.05 16.42 14.20
CA ILE A 187 6.41 15.63 15.37
C ILE A 187 5.23 15.63 16.32
N THR A 188 4.72 14.44 16.62
CA THR A 188 3.56 14.24 17.49
C THR A 188 3.95 13.46 18.74
N ASN A 189 3.43 13.86 19.89
CA ASN A 189 3.56 13.09 21.12
C ASN A 189 2.67 11.85 21.06
N THR A 190 3.23 10.68 21.31
CA THR A 190 2.53 9.40 21.18
C THR A 190 1.59 9.10 22.36
N ASP A 191 1.84 9.68 23.53
CA ASP A 191 1.00 9.46 24.71
C ASP A 191 -0.35 10.18 24.61
N ASN A 192 -0.40 11.36 24.00
CA ASN A 192 -1.62 12.17 23.92
C ASN A 192 -2.07 12.51 22.48
N GLY A 193 -1.24 12.26 21.47
CA GLY A 193 -1.53 12.54 20.05
C GLY A 193 -1.39 14.01 19.65
N GLN A 194 -0.86 14.86 20.55
CA GLN A 194 -0.72 16.29 20.26
C GLN A 194 0.50 16.56 19.39
N VAL A 195 0.34 17.42 18.39
CA VAL A 195 1.44 17.95 17.61
C VAL A 195 2.31 18.82 18.50
N GLN A 196 3.58 18.45 18.64
CA GLN A 196 4.57 19.19 19.39
C GLN A 196 5.36 20.16 18.52
N ARG A 197 5.61 19.80 17.27
CA ARG A 197 6.41 20.61 16.36
C ARG A 197 6.01 20.37 14.91
N ARG A 198 6.01 21.45 14.12
CA ARG A 198 5.97 21.44 12.66
C ARG A 198 7.25 22.07 12.15
N ILE A 199 7.90 21.45 11.19
CA ILE A 199 9.15 21.94 10.58
C ILE A 199 8.87 22.09 9.09
N ALA A 200 8.78 23.35 8.66
CA ALA A 200 8.69 23.75 7.27
C ALA A 200 10.09 24.05 6.73
N PHE A 201 10.26 23.95 5.42
CA PHE A 201 11.54 24.14 4.74
C PHE A 201 11.37 25.10 3.57
N ASP A 202 11.85 26.33 3.71
CA ASP A 202 11.66 27.41 2.71
C ASP A 202 12.44 27.19 1.39
N GLN A 203 13.43 26.29 1.37
CA GLN A 203 14.34 26.11 0.22
C GLN A 203 14.50 24.65 -0.23
N ILE A 204 13.71 23.75 0.33
CA ILE A 204 13.76 22.31 0.03
C ILE A 204 12.41 21.92 -0.53
N GLY A 205 12.35 21.55 -1.82
CA GLY A 205 11.10 21.31 -2.52
C GLY A 205 10.36 20.03 -2.12
N ALA A 206 11.04 19.04 -1.52
CA ALA A 206 10.42 17.84 -1.00
C ALA A 206 11.28 17.23 0.09
N VAL A 207 10.64 16.67 1.10
CA VAL A 207 11.28 15.90 2.16
C VAL A 207 10.58 14.55 2.30
N SER A 208 11.36 13.51 2.59
CA SER A 208 10.84 12.15 2.79
C SER A 208 11.70 11.39 3.81
N ASN A 209 11.22 10.22 4.21
CA ASN A 209 11.97 9.26 5.02
C ASN A 209 12.66 9.87 6.27
N PRO A 210 11.93 10.54 7.17
CA PRO A 210 12.53 11.06 8.39
C PRO A 210 13.11 9.92 9.23
N ALA A 211 14.27 10.14 9.84
CA ALA A 211 14.95 9.17 10.70
C ALA A 211 15.57 9.87 11.91
N TRP A 212 15.22 9.42 13.12
CA TRP A 212 15.82 9.89 14.36
C TRP A 212 17.24 9.34 14.54
N SER A 213 18.13 10.18 15.03
CA SER A 213 19.42 9.69 15.53
C SER A 213 19.23 8.84 16.79
N PRO A 214 20.12 7.86 17.05
CA PRO A 214 19.99 6.97 18.21
C PRO A 214 20.00 7.71 19.57
N ASP A 215 20.61 8.87 19.64
CA ASP A 215 20.64 9.72 20.83
C ASP A 215 19.42 10.67 20.95
N GLY A 216 18.52 10.66 19.97
CA GLY A 216 17.33 11.51 19.90
C GLY A 216 17.58 13.01 19.67
N ARG A 217 18.80 13.40 19.31
CA ARG A 217 19.18 14.84 19.19
C ARG A 217 18.96 15.38 17.80
N TYR A 218 18.98 14.52 16.80
CA TYR A 218 18.91 14.89 15.38
C TYR A 218 17.81 14.13 14.67
N LEU A 219 17.24 14.75 13.66
CA LEU A 219 16.34 14.14 12.70
C LEU A 219 16.93 14.34 11.31
N ALA A 220 17.28 13.23 10.65
CA ALA A 220 17.71 13.23 9.26
C ALA A 220 16.49 13.00 8.35
N PHE A 221 16.57 13.43 7.09
CA PHE A 221 15.57 13.18 6.05
C PHE A 221 16.23 13.18 4.67
N SER A 222 15.54 12.67 3.66
CA SER A 222 15.98 12.68 2.25
C SER A 222 15.10 13.59 1.40
#